data_788f8ecd7ea44fbdc531c19efc0c6dc6
#
_entry.id   788f8ecd7ea44fbdc531c19efc0c6dc6
#
_cell.length_a   1.000
_cell.length_b   1.000
_cell.length_c   1.000
_cell.angle_alpha   90.00
_cell.angle_beta   90.00
_cell.angle_gamma   90.00
#
_symmetry.space_group_name_H-M   'P 1'
#
loop_
_entity.id
_entity.type
_entity.pdbx_description
1 polymer ?
#
loop_
_entity_poly.entity_id
_entity_poly.type
_entity_poly.pdbx_seq_one_letter_code
_entity_poly.pdbx_strand_id
1 'polypeptide(L)'
;GKSSGKGGRNAGGVEHNWNEDIPVLARSMVLAKDTIFLAGPPDNTDEEDTFQRIIDRDKTVDAELAEQDAALQGKHGGILLAVDKNTGKQLSSITLQELPTWDGMAAANGKIFITTEKGKVICLE
;
A
#
# COMPACT_ATOMS: atom_id res chain seq x y z
N GLY A 1 10.21 27.47 -1.65
CA GLY A 1 9.79 27.88 -1.89
C GLY A 1 8.98 28.50 -2.32
N LYS A 2 8.72 28.76 -2.41
CA LYS A 2 8.07 29.27 -2.66
C LYS A 2 7.39 29.36 -3.49
N SER A 3 7.07 29.34 -3.78
CA SER A 3 6.52 29.51 -4.53
C SER A 3 5.72 29.46 -5.04
N SER A 4 5.42 29.44 -5.08
CA SER A 4 4.74 29.46 -5.43
C SER A 4 3.78 29.49 -5.91
N GLY A 5 3.50 29.44 -5.64
CA GLY A 5 2.45 29.43 -5.88
C GLY A 5 1.78 29.60 -6.97
N LYS A 6 1.66 30.15 -7.38
CA LYS A 6 1.10 30.39 -8.34
C LYS A 6 0.83 29.47 -9.09
N GLY A 7 1.30 28.88 -9.01
CA GLY A 7 1.12 28.12 -9.93
C GLY A 7 -0.13 27.59 -10.16
N GLY A 8 -0.65 27.50 -9.53
CA GLY A 8 -1.67 26.93 -9.74
C GLY A 8 -2.27 26.83 -10.85
N ARG A 9 -2.31 27.50 -11.41
CA ARG A 9 -2.91 27.52 -12.38
C ARG A 9 -2.99 26.49 -13.10
N ASN A 10 -2.59 25.66 -12.87
CA ASN A 10 -2.53 24.76 -13.64
C ASN A 10 -3.75 24.13 -13.86
N ALA A 11 -4.24 24.36 -14.77
CA ALA A 11 -5.38 23.81 -15.19
C ALA A 11 -5.35 22.39 -15.05
N GLY A 12 -6.31 21.73 -14.77
CA GLY A 12 -6.27 20.29 -14.64
C GLY A 12 -5.42 19.81 -13.50
N GLY A 13 -4.88 20.71 -12.75
CA GLY A 13 -4.09 20.32 -11.61
C GLY A 13 -4.92 19.66 -10.52
N VAL A 14 -4.31 18.75 -9.80
CA VAL A 14 -4.95 18.04 -8.71
C VAL A 14 -4.47 18.62 -7.39
N GLU A 15 -5.41 18.99 -6.55
CA GLU A 15 -5.04 19.44 -5.21
C GLU A 15 -4.89 18.23 -4.31
N HIS A 16 -3.83 18.23 -3.52
CA HIS A 16 -3.61 17.15 -2.55
C HIS A 16 -4.04 17.65 -1.18
N ASN A 17 -5.04 16.98 -0.61
CA ASN A 17 -5.43 17.29 0.76
C ASN A 17 -4.42 16.65 1.73
N TRP A 18 -3.90 15.51 1.38
CA TRP A 18 -2.83 14.84 2.13
C TRP A 18 -2.14 13.85 1.21
N ASN A 19 -0.93 13.46 1.62
CA ASN A 19 -0.11 12.50 0.88
C ASN A 19 0.75 11.77 1.90
N GLU A 20 0.59 10.46 1.99
CA GLU A 20 1.30 9.64 2.98
C GLU A 20 1.85 8.39 2.36
N ASP A 21 3.04 8.02 2.77
CA ASP A 21 3.62 6.74 2.37
C ASP A 21 3.05 5.64 3.25
N ILE A 22 2.80 4.49 2.66
CA ILE A 22 2.26 3.35 3.40
C ILE A 22 3.18 2.14 3.22
N PRO A 23 3.26 1.26 4.23
CA PRO A 23 4.19 0.12 4.19
C PRO A 23 3.62 -1.09 3.45
N VAL A 24 2.83 -0.86 2.41
CA VAL A 24 2.20 -1.95 1.67
C VAL A 24 2.11 -1.58 0.20
N LEU A 25 2.39 -2.57 -0.66
CA LEU A 25 2.19 -2.41 -2.10
C LEU A 25 0.75 -2.81 -2.39
N ALA A 26 -0.14 -1.84 -2.40
CA ALA A 26 -1.57 -2.10 -2.45
C ALA A 26 -2.00 -2.78 -3.74
N ARG A 27 -2.69 -3.90 -3.61
CA ARG A 27 -3.30 -4.62 -4.73
C ARG A 27 -4.81 -4.38 -4.78
N SER A 28 -5.40 -4.11 -3.63
CA SER A 28 -6.82 -3.82 -3.57
C SER A 28 -7.08 -2.74 -2.52
N MET A 29 -8.14 -2.01 -2.74
CA MET A 29 -8.50 -0.89 -1.89
C MET A 29 -10.01 -0.72 -1.90
N VAL A 30 -10.56 -0.36 -0.76
CA VAL A 30 -11.99 -0.05 -0.69
C VAL A 30 -12.22 1.06 0.32
N LEU A 31 -13.17 1.93 0.02
CA LEU A 31 -13.57 3.00 0.94
C LEU A 31 -14.87 2.61 1.61
N ALA A 32 -14.88 2.65 2.93
CA ALA A 32 -16.07 2.40 3.74
C ALA A 32 -16.24 3.53 4.74
N LYS A 33 -17.23 4.35 4.54
CA LYS A 33 -17.46 5.58 5.33
C LYS A 33 -16.22 6.48 5.27
N ASP A 34 -15.52 6.65 6.36
CA ASP A 34 -14.36 7.53 6.44
C ASP A 34 -13.03 6.78 6.49
N THR A 35 -13.07 5.48 6.23
CA THR A 35 -11.88 4.64 6.30
C THR A 35 -11.55 4.04 4.95
N ILE A 36 -10.30 4.15 4.54
CA ILE A 36 -9.78 3.49 3.35
C ILE A 36 -9.08 2.23 3.81
N PHE A 37 -9.45 1.09 3.23
CA PHE A 37 -8.79 -0.18 3.50
C PHE A 37 -7.93 -0.53 2.30
N LEU A 38 -6.67 -0.87 2.55
CA LEU A 38 -5.71 -1.22 1.51
C LEU A 38 -5.08 -2.55 1.87
N ALA A 39 -4.88 -3.42 0.89
CA ALA A 39 -4.28 -4.71 1.16
C ALA A 39 -3.31 -5.11 0.06
N GLY A 40 -2.21 -5.71 0.46
CA GLY A 40 -1.17 -6.17 -0.46
C GLY A 40 0.03 -6.72 0.29
N PRO A 41 1.08 -7.08 -0.44
CA PRO A 41 2.30 -7.52 0.22
C PRO A 41 2.99 -6.35 0.93
N PRO A 42 3.85 -6.64 1.92
CA PRO A 42 4.59 -5.56 2.56
C PRO A 42 5.57 -4.91 1.59
N ASP A 43 5.71 -3.60 1.73
CA ASP A 43 6.69 -2.84 0.96
C ASP A 43 7.95 -2.74 1.81
N ASN A 44 8.96 -3.52 1.46
CA ASN A 44 10.19 -3.63 2.24
C ASN A 44 11.35 -2.85 1.63
N THR A 45 11.12 -2.16 0.53
CA THR A 45 12.19 -1.54 -0.22
C THR A 45 11.95 -0.05 -0.41
N ASP A 46 12.95 0.75 -0.09
CA ASP A 46 12.98 2.16 -0.46
C ASP A 46 13.64 2.22 -1.83
N GLU A 47 12.89 2.58 -2.84
CA GLU A 47 13.38 2.54 -4.22
C GLU A 47 14.52 3.51 -4.47
N GLU A 48 14.46 4.67 -3.87
CA GLU A 48 15.50 5.67 -4.07
C GLU A 48 16.82 5.23 -3.41
N ASP A 49 16.73 4.75 -2.18
CA ASP A 49 17.90 4.24 -1.48
C ASP A 49 18.47 3.01 -2.20
N THR A 50 17.58 2.12 -2.65
CA THR A 50 18.01 0.92 -3.37
C THR A 50 18.74 1.28 -4.65
N PHE A 51 18.23 2.25 -5.40
CA PHE A 51 18.86 2.66 -6.64
C PHE A 51 20.28 3.20 -6.38
N GLN A 52 20.42 4.04 -5.36
CA GLN A 52 21.74 4.58 -5.00
C GLN A 52 22.71 3.48 -4.59
N ARG A 53 22.23 2.51 -3.83
CA ARG A 53 23.07 1.41 -3.36
C ARG A 53 23.49 0.48 -4.51
N ILE A 54 22.65 0.34 -5.52
CA ILE A 54 23.04 -0.40 -6.73
C ILE A 54 24.17 0.33 -7.43
N ILE A 55 24.07 1.64 -7.57
CA ILE A 55 25.13 2.45 -8.16
C ILE A 55 26.43 2.28 -7.39
N ASP A 56 26.34 2.27 -6.07
CA ASP A 56 27.50 2.14 -5.18
C ASP A 56 28.01 0.70 -5.06
N ARG A 57 27.35 -0.22 -5.74
CA ARG A 57 27.71 -1.65 -5.74
C ARG A 57 27.65 -2.26 -4.33
N ASP A 58 26.66 -1.85 -3.58
CA ASP A 58 26.42 -2.40 -2.26
C ASP A 58 25.79 -3.78 -2.41
N LYS A 59 26.51 -4.81 -1.98
CA LYS A 59 26.07 -6.18 -2.17
C LYS A 59 24.89 -6.59 -1.30
N THR A 60 24.62 -5.83 -0.23
CA THR A 60 23.49 -6.15 0.63
C THR A 60 22.16 -5.86 -0.06
N VAL A 61 22.17 -5.05 -1.12
CA VAL A 61 20.96 -4.73 -1.86
C VAL A 61 20.38 -5.95 -2.54
N ASP A 62 21.19 -6.91 -2.94
CA ASP A 62 20.70 -8.12 -3.59
C ASP A 62 19.81 -8.93 -2.66
N ALA A 63 20.19 -9.02 -1.39
CA ALA A 63 19.39 -9.72 -0.41
C ALA A 63 18.07 -9.00 -0.14
N GLU A 64 18.10 -7.67 -0.12
CA GLU A 64 16.88 -6.89 0.10
C GLU A 64 15.92 -7.00 -1.08
N LEU A 65 16.45 -6.99 -2.30
CA LEU A 65 15.61 -7.17 -3.48
C LEU A 65 15.01 -8.57 -3.53
N ALA A 66 15.77 -9.58 -3.13
CA ALA A 66 15.25 -10.94 -3.06
C ALA A 66 14.15 -11.05 -2.02
N GLU A 67 14.28 -10.34 -0.91
CA GLU A 67 13.28 -10.34 0.14
C GLU A 67 12.00 -9.66 -0.35
N GLN A 68 12.13 -8.54 -1.07
CA GLN A 68 10.97 -7.87 -1.64
C GLN A 68 10.27 -8.76 -2.68
N ASP A 69 11.07 -9.45 -3.50
CA ASP A 69 10.51 -10.37 -4.48
C ASP A 69 9.76 -11.51 -3.80
N ALA A 70 10.30 -12.05 -2.71
CA ALA A 70 9.63 -13.08 -1.93
C ALA A 70 8.30 -12.57 -1.37
N ALA A 71 8.26 -11.31 -0.90
CA ALA A 71 7.03 -10.71 -0.41
C ALA A 71 6.01 -10.57 -1.52
N LEU A 72 6.44 -10.17 -2.72
CA LEU A 72 5.54 -10.05 -3.87
C LEU A 72 4.98 -11.40 -4.29
N GLN A 73 5.71 -12.47 -4.05
CA GLN A 73 5.27 -13.82 -4.36
C GLN A 73 4.40 -14.43 -3.26
N GLY A 74 4.20 -13.70 -2.17
CA GLY A 74 3.30 -14.12 -1.11
C GLY A 74 3.93 -14.89 0.03
N LYS A 75 5.25 -14.99 0.06
CA LYS A 75 5.93 -15.77 1.11
C LYS A 75 5.74 -15.18 2.50
N HIS A 76 5.49 -13.89 2.58
CA HIS A 76 5.28 -13.21 3.86
C HIS A 76 3.82 -12.84 4.08
N GLY A 77 2.89 -13.41 3.28
CA GLY A 77 1.49 -13.06 3.36
C GLY A 77 1.23 -11.64 2.92
N GLY A 78 0.23 -11.03 3.52
CA GLY A 78 -0.16 -9.68 3.17
C GLY A 78 -0.42 -8.83 4.40
N ILE A 79 -0.69 -7.57 4.14
CA ILE A 79 -1.08 -6.62 5.18
C ILE A 79 -2.37 -5.96 4.74
N LEU A 80 -3.32 -5.86 5.68
CA LEU A 80 -4.51 -5.05 5.51
C LEU A 80 -4.34 -3.81 6.37
N LEU A 81 -4.36 -2.65 5.73
CA LEU A 81 -4.14 -1.39 6.39
C LEU A 81 -5.42 -0.57 6.37
N ALA A 82 -5.75 0.05 7.49
CA ALA A 82 -6.87 0.99 7.57
C ALA A 82 -6.34 2.39 7.74
N VAL A 83 -6.80 3.31 6.91
CA VAL A 83 -6.30 4.69 6.87
C VAL A 83 -7.49 5.65 6.91
N ASP A 84 -7.36 6.71 7.68
CA ASP A 84 -8.39 7.75 7.75
C ASP A 84 -8.46 8.49 6.42
N LYS A 85 -9.64 8.50 5.82
CA LYS A 85 -9.86 9.14 4.53
C LYS A 85 -9.51 10.64 4.54
N ASN A 86 -9.75 11.30 5.65
CA ASN A 86 -9.62 12.74 5.72
C ASN A 86 -8.20 13.23 6.02
N THR A 87 -7.41 12.43 6.72
CA THR A 87 -6.09 12.84 7.17
C THR A 87 -4.95 11.99 6.62
N GLY A 88 -5.23 10.81 6.10
CA GLY A 88 -4.19 9.89 5.67
C GLY A 88 -3.55 9.12 6.82
N LYS A 89 -4.03 9.31 8.03
CA LYS A 89 -3.42 8.69 9.19
C LYS A 89 -3.76 7.21 9.26
N GLN A 90 -2.75 6.39 9.53
CA GLN A 90 -2.95 4.97 9.69
C GLN A 90 -3.71 4.70 10.98
N LEU A 91 -4.81 3.97 10.88
CA LEU A 91 -5.66 3.64 12.02
C LEU A 91 -5.36 2.27 12.58
N SER A 92 -5.12 1.28 11.72
CA SER A 92 -4.80 -0.07 12.18
C SER A 92 -4.13 -0.86 11.06
N SER A 93 -3.55 -1.99 11.43
CA SER A 93 -2.87 -2.88 10.51
C SER A 93 -3.10 -4.32 10.94
N ILE A 94 -3.47 -5.18 10.01
CA ILE A 94 -3.71 -6.60 10.28
C ILE A 94 -2.87 -7.42 9.31
N THR A 95 -2.23 -8.47 9.82
CA THR A 95 -1.48 -9.39 8.98
C THR A 95 -2.42 -10.42 8.35
N LEU A 96 -2.30 -10.61 7.05
CA LEU A 96 -3.04 -11.62 6.32
C LEU A 96 -2.10 -12.78 6.01
N GLN A 97 -2.59 -14.01 6.10
CA GLN A 97 -1.76 -15.17 5.82
C GLN A 97 -1.47 -15.33 4.33
N GLU A 98 -2.34 -14.79 3.48
CA GLU A 98 -2.22 -14.92 2.03
C GLU A 98 -2.37 -13.57 1.38
N LEU A 99 -1.80 -13.42 0.20
CA LEU A 99 -1.96 -12.18 -0.55
C LEU A 99 -3.38 -12.03 -1.08
N PRO A 100 -3.90 -10.81 -1.08
CA PRO A 100 -5.17 -10.55 -1.73
C PRO A 100 -5.01 -10.60 -3.25
N THR A 101 -6.08 -10.91 -3.95
CA THR A 101 -6.09 -10.79 -5.41
C THR A 101 -6.16 -9.30 -5.77
N TRP A 102 -5.81 -8.98 -7.01
CA TRP A 102 -5.93 -7.62 -7.50
C TRP A 102 -7.41 -7.22 -7.50
N ASP A 103 -7.69 -6.05 -6.94
CA ASP A 103 -9.06 -5.52 -6.80
C ASP A 103 -10.00 -6.47 -6.07
N GLY A 104 -9.46 -7.33 -5.22
CA GLY A 104 -10.21 -8.38 -4.53
C GLY A 104 -10.80 -7.98 -3.19
N MET A 105 -11.20 -6.73 -3.02
CA MET A 105 -11.76 -6.28 -1.75
C MET A 105 -13.07 -5.55 -1.96
N ALA A 106 -14.01 -5.78 -1.07
CA ALA A 106 -15.30 -5.10 -1.09
C ALA A 106 -15.76 -4.83 0.35
N ALA A 107 -16.55 -3.79 0.51
CA ALA A 107 -17.12 -3.45 1.82
C ALA A 107 -18.64 -3.40 1.73
N ALA A 108 -19.30 -4.04 2.67
CA ALA A 108 -20.75 -4.02 2.72
C ALA A 108 -21.22 -4.40 4.13
N ASN A 109 -22.28 -3.75 4.59
CA ASN A 109 -22.94 -4.10 5.86
C ASN A 109 -21.99 -4.15 7.06
N GLY A 110 -21.03 -3.23 7.09
CA GLY A 110 -20.08 -3.16 8.21
C GLY A 110 -18.98 -4.19 8.16
N LYS A 111 -18.83 -4.88 7.02
CA LYS A 111 -17.82 -5.93 6.88
C LYS A 111 -16.94 -5.67 5.67
N ILE A 112 -15.72 -6.20 5.74
CA ILE A 112 -14.77 -6.16 4.63
C ILE A 112 -14.62 -7.59 4.12
N PHE A 113 -14.72 -7.77 2.82
CA PHE A 113 -14.53 -9.07 2.17
C PHE A 113 -13.30 -9.01 1.30
N ILE A 114 -12.41 -9.98 1.44
CA ILE A 114 -11.15 -10.03 0.68
C ILE A 114 -11.03 -11.40 0.04
N THR A 115 -10.76 -11.42 -1.27
CA THR A 115 -10.43 -12.68 -1.94
C THR A 115 -8.91 -12.82 -1.99
N THR A 116 -8.42 -14.03 -1.85
CA THR A 116 -6.99 -14.31 -1.81
C THR A 116 -6.53 -15.10 -3.03
N GLU A 117 -5.24 -15.06 -3.29
CA GLU A 117 -4.65 -15.77 -4.41
C GLU A 117 -4.83 -17.28 -4.32
N LYS A 118 -5.01 -17.81 -3.13
CA LYS A 118 -5.20 -19.25 -2.93
C LYS A 118 -6.67 -19.65 -2.94
N GLY A 119 -7.54 -18.76 -3.34
CA GLY A 119 -8.95 -19.08 -3.54
C GLY A 119 -9.83 -19.01 -2.31
N LYS A 120 -9.45 -18.21 -1.33
CA LYS A 120 -10.28 -18.01 -0.14
C LYS A 120 -11.01 -16.68 -0.18
N VAL A 121 -12.12 -16.61 0.51
CA VAL A 121 -12.79 -15.35 0.79
C VAL A 121 -12.72 -15.14 2.30
N ILE A 122 -12.17 -14.01 2.72
CA ILE A 122 -12.03 -13.66 4.12
C ILE A 122 -13.04 -12.56 4.43
N CYS A 123 -13.79 -12.71 5.52
CA CYS A 123 -14.74 -11.69 5.98
C CYS A 123 -14.25 -11.14 7.30
N LEU A 124 -14.08 -9.82 7.36
CA LEU A 124 -13.65 -9.13 8.57
C LEU A 124 -14.69 -8.11 8.99
N GLU A 125 -14.84 -7.93 10.28
CA GLU A 125 -15.78 -6.93 10.83
C GLU A 125 -15.09 -5.74 11.42
#